data_12e131b302b9e86f8698571b04d45516
#
_entry.id   12e131b302b9e86f8698571b04d45516
#
_cell.length_a   1.000
_cell.length_b   1.000
_cell.length_c   1.000
_cell.angle_alpha   90.00
_cell.angle_beta   90.00
_cell.angle_gamma   90.00
#
_symmetry.space_group_name_H-M   'P 1'
#
loop_
_entity.id
_entity.type
_entity.pdbx_description
1 polymer ?
#
loop_
_entity_poly.entity_id
_entity_poly.type
_entity_poly.pdbx_seq_one_letter_code
_entity_poly.pdbx_strand_id
1 'polypeptide(L)'
;MLRTALSRTAAPVSRHSVVGCASTIRCKHTLPDLPYDFGALEPSISGQIMELHHQKHHQTYVNGLNTAEEQLQEALTKNDVKGAIAVQKALNFNGGGHVNHSLFWQNLAPAKSGGGELSSGLLKEAIDRDFGSLDGLKTKFNAQIAAIQGSGWGWLGYNPSTGKLDIVTTANQDPLLSHVPLIGIDAWEHAFYLQYKNVKADYFKAIWDVINFRTGEERLKQAKK
;
A
#
# COMPACT_ATOMS: atom_id res chain seq x y z
N MET A 1 -67.77 31.53 -45.08
CA MET A 1 -66.56 31.89 -44.35
C MET A 1 -66.46 30.95 -43.15
N LEU A 2 -65.69 29.83 -43.27
CA LEU A 2 -65.46 28.87 -42.17
C LEU A 2 -64.24 29.32 -41.43
N ARG A 3 -64.34 29.47 -40.09
CA ARG A 3 -63.20 29.65 -39.16
C ARG A 3 -62.86 28.30 -38.58
N THR A 4 -61.69 27.82 -38.93
CA THR A 4 -61.13 26.61 -38.37
C THR A 4 -60.42 26.95 -37.04
N ALA A 5 -60.86 26.36 -35.93
CA ALA A 5 -60.21 26.48 -34.59
C ALA A 5 -59.13 25.45 -34.49
N LEU A 6 -57.87 25.87 -34.28
CA LEU A 6 -56.72 25.02 -33.95
C LEU A 6 -56.68 24.76 -32.44
N SER A 7 -56.98 23.53 -32.06
CA SER A 7 -56.81 23.03 -30.71
C SER A 7 -55.30 22.69 -30.48
N ARG A 8 -54.67 23.37 -29.51
CA ARG A 8 -53.32 23.04 -29.04
C ARG A 8 -53.43 22.06 -27.86
N THR A 9 -53.08 20.83 -28.11
CA THR A 9 -52.88 19.84 -27.04
C THR A 9 -51.52 20.04 -26.40
N ALA A 10 -51.50 20.37 -25.11
CA ALA A 10 -50.28 20.44 -24.29
C ALA A 10 -49.83 19.01 -23.93
N ALA A 11 -48.59 18.67 -24.26
CA ALA A 11 -47.96 17.41 -23.84
C ALA A 11 -47.64 17.41 -22.32
N PRO A 12 -47.76 16.28 -21.64
CA PRO A 12 -47.48 16.21 -20.20
C PRO A 12 -45.97 16.28 -19.98
N VAL A 13 -45.53 17.16 -19.06
CA VAL A 13 -44.15 17.26 -18.56
C VAL A 13 -43.88 16.06 -17.69
N SER A 14 -43.00 15.16 -18.16
CA SER A 14 -42.51 14.03 -17.42
C SER A 14 -41.70 14.53 -16.21
N ARG A 15 -42.20 14.30 -15.01
CA ARG A 15 -41.45 14.51 -13.77
C ARG A 15 -40.37 13.43 -13.64
N HIS A 16 -39.12 13.79 -13.88
CA HIS A 16 -38.00 12.93 -13.59
C HIS A 16 -37.91 12.74 -12.07
N SER A 17 -38.22 11.55 -11.62
CA SER A 17 -37.98 11.14 -10.23
C SER A 17 -36.47 11.16 -9.99
N VAL A 18 -36.04 12.06 -9.12
CA VAL A 18 -34.67 12.04 -8.59
C VAL A 18 -34.56 10.77 -7.75
N VAL A 19 -33.92 9.76 -8.31
CA VAL A 19 -33.54 8.55 -7.57
C VAL A 19 -32.58 9.01 -6.48
N GLY A 20 -33.04 9.03 -5.25
CA GLY A 20 -32.21 9.33 -4.09
C GLY A 20 -31.04 8.35 -4.08
N CYS A 21 -29.82 8.87 -4.16
CA CYS A 21 -28.61 8.11 -3.97
C CYS A 21 -28.66 7.51 -2.57
N ALA A 22 -28.93 6.22 -2.46
CA ALA A 22 -28.82 5.50 -1.20
C ALA A 22 -27.38 5.67 -0.71
N SER A 23 -27.21 6.30 0.45
CA SER A 23 -25.94 6.39 1.16
C SER A 23 -25.48 4.97 1.45
N THR A 24 -24.60 4.44 0.64
CA THR A 24 -23.92 3.18 0.94
C THR A 24 -23.08 3.42 2.19
N ILE A 25 -23.45 2.75 3.28
CA ILE A 25 -22.61 2.70 4.50
C ILE A 25 -21.26 2.14 4.06
N ARG A 26 -20.27 3.01 3.94
CA ARG A 26 -18.89 2.56 3.72
C ARG A 26 -18.41 1.88 5.00
N CYS A 27 -18.01 0.62 4.89
CA CYS A 27 -17.30 -0.05 5.98
C CYS A 27 -16.01 0.71 6.28
N LYS A 28 -15.78 1.07 7.53
CA LYS A 28 -14.51 1.68 7.97
C LYS A 28 -13.37 0.69 7.76
N HIS A 29 -12.19 1.23 7.42
CA HIS A 29 -10.97 0.46 7.41
C HIS A 29 -10.65 -0.04 8.81
N THR A 30 -10.13 -1.24 8.91
CA THR A 30 -9.71 -1.87 10.17
C THR A 30 -8.24 -2.26 10.09
N LEU A 31 -7.59 -2.33 11.24
CA LEU A 31 -6.24 -2.88 11.32
C LEU A 31 -6.29 -4.37 10.95
N PRO A 32 -5.58 -4.84 9.92
CA PRO A 32 -5.55 -6.26 9.59
C PRO A 32 -4.75 -7.04 10.64
N ASP A 33 -5.17 -8.27 10.92
CA ASP A 33 -4.41 -9.16 11.78
C ASP A 33 -3.06 -9.53 11.18
N LEU A 34 -2.04 -9.74 12.03
CA LEU A 34 -0.76 -10.30 11.58
C LEU A 34 -0.92 -11.81 11.31
N PRO A 35 -0.29 -12.34 10.25
CA PRO A 35 -0.31 -13.78 9.97
C PRO A 35 0.66 -14.58 10.86
N TYR A 36 1.30 -13.97 11.85
CA TYR A 36 2.26 -14.55 12.79
C TYR A 36 2.30 -13.75 14.10
N ASP A 37 2.80 -14.35 15.18
CA ASP A 37 2.99 -13.69 16.47
C ASP A 37 4.05 -12.59 16.41
N PHE A 38 3.96 -11.57 17.29
CA PHE A 38 4.91 -10.45 17.31
C PHE A 38 6.38 -10.91 17.43
N GLY A 39 6.68 -11.93 18.25
CA GLY A 39 8.05 -12.46 18.42
C GLY A 39 8.51 -13.43 17.33
N ALA A 40 7.67 -13.75 16.34
CA ALA A 40 7.97 -14.82 15.38
C ALA A 40 9.06 -14.47 14.35
N LEU A 41 9.40 -13.19 14.20
CA LEU A 41 10.43 -12.70 13.28
C LEU A 41 11.80 -12.51 13.96
N GLU A 42 11.93 -12.84 15.24
CA GLU A 42 13.20 -12.77 15.93
C GLU A 42 14.20 -13.80 15.39
N PRO A 43 15.51 -13.48 15.37
CA PRO A 43 16.14 -12.25 15.88
C PRO A 43 16.14 -11.07 14.90
N SER A 44 15.62 -11.24 13.67
CA SER A 44 15.70 -10.21 12.60
C SER A 44 14.89 -8.96 12.93
N ILE A 45 13.71 -9.10 13.54
CA ILE A 45 12.89 -7.99 14.02
C ILE A 45 12.33 -8.37 15.38
N SER A 46 12.59 -7.54 16.42
CA SER A 46 12.13 -7.83 17.77
C SER A 46 10.61 -7.77 17.91
N GLY A 47 10.05 -8.59 18.80
CA GLY A 47 8.62 -8.58 19.12
C GLY A 47 8.13 -7.22 19.60
N GLN A 48 8.96 -6.46 20.32
CA GLN A 48 8.64 -5.10 20.74
C GLN A 48 8.44 -4.15 19.56
N ILE A 49 9.32 -4.22 18.53
CA ILE A 49 9.14 -3.42 17.31
C ILE A 49 7.85 -3.84 16.61
N MET A 50 7.61 -5.15 16.45
CA MET A 50 6.42 -5.64 15.75
C MET A 50 5.12 -5.20 16.41
N GLU A 51 5.04 -5.25 17.73
CA GLU A 51 3.87 -4.82 18.49
C GLU A 51 3.62 -3.30 18.32
N LEU A 52 4.64 -2.47 18.51
CA LEU A 52 4.52 -1.01 18.37
C LEU A 52 4.21 -0.62 16.92
N HIS A 53 4.90 -1.24 15.97
CA HIS A 53 4.75 -0.94 14.55
C HIS A 53 3.35 -1.28 14.04
N HIS A 54 2.80 -2.44 14.45
CA HIS A 54 1.46 -2.86 14.10
C HIS A 54 0.40 -2.09 14.90
N GLN A 55 0.41 -2.16 16.23
CA GLN A 55 -0.69 -1.69 17.06
C GLN A 55 -0.69 -0.18 17.32
N LYS A 56 0.41 0.52 17.07
CA LYS A 56 0.48 1.98 17.24
C LYS A 56 0.63 2.69 15.90
N HIS A 57 1.68 2.41 15.13
CA HIS A 57 1.91 3.12 13.87
C HIS A 57 0.86 2.77 12.81
N HIS A 58 0.65 1.50 12.48
CA HIS A 58 -0.36 1.12 11.49
C HIS A 58 -1.78 1.50 11.94
N GLN A 59 -2.13 1.25 13.22
CA GLN A 59 -3.45 1.67 13.74
C GLN A 59 -3.68 3.18 13.61
N THR A 60 -2.64 4.00 13.79
CA THR A 60 -2.75 5.46 13.62
C THR A 60 -3.07 5.81 12.16
N TYR A 61 -2.45 5.15 11.19
CA TYR A 61 -2.78 5.36 9.77
C TYR A 61 -4.21 4.92 9.44
N VAL A 62 -4.68 3.80 9.97
CA VAL A 62 -6.08 3.35 9.81
C VAL A 62 -7.06 4.39 10.35
N ASN A 63 -6.82 4.90 11.56
CA ASN A 63 -7.67 5.91 12.17
C ASN A 63 -7.66 7.23 11.36
N GLY A 64 -6.47 7.66 10.93
CA GLY A 64 -6.31 8.86 10.12
C GLY A 64 -6.98 8.75 8.74
N LEU A 65 -6.90 7.57 8.10
CA LEU A 65 -7.58 7.31 6.83
C LEU A 65 -9.09 7.39 6.98
N ASN A 66 -9.67 6.72 7.99
CA ASN A 66 -11.10 6.78 8.25
C ASN A 66 -11.58 8.22 8.48
N THR A 67 -10.83 9.01 9.26
CA THR A 67 -11.13 10.43 9.50
C THR A 67 -11.06 11.25 8.21
N ALA A 68 -10.03 11.03 7.40
CA ALA A 68 -9.87 11.77 6.14
C ALA A 68 -10.96 11.40 5.11
N GLU A 69 -11.40 10.14 5.06
CA GLU A 69 -12.54 9.74 4.20
C GLU A 69 -13.86 10.36 4.66
N GLU A 70 -14.11 10.45 5.97
CA GLU A 70 -15.28 11.15 6.53
C GLU A 70 -15.27 12.64 6.12
N GLN A 71 -14.13 13.31 6.27
CA GLN A 71 -13.97 14.71 5.88
C GLN A 71 -14.15 14.93 4.37
N LEU A 72 -13.63 14.02 3.54
CA LEU A 72 -13.84 14.08 2.09
C LEU A 72 -15.31 13.94 1.74
N GLN A 73 -16.00 12.97 2.35
CA GLN A 73 -17.42 12.74 2.11
C GLN A 73 -18.27 13.96 2.53
N GLU A 74 -17.93 14.59 3.65
CA GLU A 74 -18.60 15.81 4.10
C GLU A 74 -18.39 16.95 3.10
N ALA A 75 -17.14 17.18 2.64
CA ALA A 75 -16.84 18.22 1.67
C ALA A 75 -17.57 17.99 0.34
N LEU A 76 -17.62 16.74 -0.16
CA LEU A 76 -18.36 16.38 -1.37
C LEU A 76 -19.88 16.62 -1.24
N THR A 77 -20.47 16.25 -0.08
CA THR A 77 -21.89 16.46 0.19
C THR A 77 -22.28 17.94 0.22
N LYS A 78 -21.36 18.79 0.68
CA LYS A 78 -21.53 20.25 0.76
C LYS A 78 -21.12 20.97 -0.54
N ASN A 79 -20.66 20.24 -1.56
CA ASN A 79 -20.02 20.81 -2.75
C ASN A 79 -18.84 21.75 -2.42
N ASP A 80 -18.14 21.49 -1.30
CA ASP A 80 -16.95 22.22 -0.89
C ASP A 80 -15.71 21.68 -1.59
N VAL A 81 -15.45 22.18 -2.80
CA VAL A 81 -14.29 21.79 -3.62
C VAL A 81 -12.97 22.10 -2.91
N LYS A 82 -12.90 23.23 -2.20
CA LYS A 82 -11.68 23.62 -1.46
C LYS A 82 -11.40 22.67 -0.31
N GLY A 83 -12.41 22.29 0.46
CA GLY A 83 -12.31 21.29 1.52
C GLY A 83 -11.89 19.93 0.98
N ALA A 84 -12.49 19.48 -0.14
CA ALA A 84 -12.13 18.24 -0.79
C ALA A 84 -10.65 18.21 -1.25
N ILE A 85 -10.12 19.33 -1.77
CA ILE A 85 -8.71 19.46 -2.13
C ILE A 85 -7.82 19.43 -0.88
N ALA A 86 -8.19 20.12 0.19
CA ALA A 86 -7.40 20.21 1.42
C ALA A 86 -7.19 18.83 2.09
N VAL A 87 -8.16 17.94 1.98
CA VAL A 87 -8.13 16.59 2.59
C VAL A 87 -7.21 15.62 1.83
N GLN A 88 -6.88 15.88 0.55
CA GLN A 88 -6.10 14.95 -0.29
C GLN A 88 -4.76 14.56 0.33
N LYS A 89 -4.07 15.51 0.99
CA LYS A 89 -2.78 15.24 1.64
C LYS A 89 -2.93 14.22 2.78
N ALA A 90 -3.98 14.34 3.58
CA ALA A 90 -4.26 13.40 4.67
C ALA A 90 -4.66 12.01 4.14
N LEU A 91 -5.44 11.95 3.06
CA LEU A 91 -5.78 10.70 2.38
C LEU A 91 -4.55 10.00 1.81
N ASN A 92 -3.67 10.73 1.12
CA ASN A 92 -2.45 10.15 0.56
C ASN A 92 -1.54 9.61 1.66
N PHE A 93 -1.32 10.39 2.73
CA PHE A 93 -0.43 9.99 3.82
C PHE A 93 -0.98 8.83 4.64
N ASN A 94 -2.21 8.92 5.12
CA ASN A 94 -2.78 7.89 5.97
C ASN A 94 -3.22 6.66 5.16
N GLY A 95 -3.79 6.86 3.97
CA GLY A 95 -4.16 5.79 3.05
C GLY A 95 -2.93 5.04 2.55
N GLY A 96 -1.89 5.75 2.15
CA GLY A 96 -0.60 5.16 1.81
C GLY A 96 0.01 4.38 2.98
N GLY A 97 -0.01 4.97 4.20
CA GLY A 97 0.44 4.28 5.40
C GLY A 97 -0.32 2.98 5.65
N HIS A 98 -1.64 2.99 5.53
CA HIS A 98 -2.45 1.78 5.67
C HIS A 98 -2.12 0.72 4.60
N VAL A 99 -2.03 1.12 3.34
CA VAL A 99 -1.71 0.22 2.22
C VAL A 99 -0.30 -0.36 2.36
N ASN A 100 0.70 0.49 2.60
CA ASN A 100 2.10 0.08 2.71
C ASN A 100 2.30 -0.94 3.85
N HIS A 101 1.73 -0.67 5.04
CA HIS A 101 1.84 -1.58 6.17
C HIS A 101 1.05 -2.89 5.95
N SER A 102 -0.13 -2.83 5.33
CA SER A 102 -0.90 -4.03 4.97
C SER A 102 -0.12 -4.95 4.04
N LEU A 103 0.61 -4.37 3.08
CA LEU A 103 1.50 -5.11 2.19
C LEU A 103 2.74 -5.64 2.94
N PHE A 104 3.29 -4.84 3.86
CA PHE A 104 4.50 -5.17 4.62
C PHE A 104 4.31 -6.39 5.51
N TRP A 105 3.20 -6.49 6.24
CA TRP A 105 2.94 -7.67 7.07
C TRP A 105 2.90 -8.97 6.28
N GLN A 106 2.37 -8.95 5.07
CA GLN A 106 2.35 -10.09 4.16
C GLN A 106 3.71 -10.38 3.52
N ASN A 107 4.58 -9.36 3.41
CA ASN A 107 5.93 -9.50 2.88
C ASN A 107 6.91 -10.18 3.84
N LEU A 108 6.49 -10.42 5.08
CA LEU A 108 7.33 -11.03 6.10
C LEU A 108 6.77 -12.41 6.49
N ALA A 109 7.66 -13.31 6.84
CA ALA A 109 7.34 -14.63 7.40
C ALA A 109 8.44 -15.08 8.36
N PRO A 110 8.12 -15.86 9.40
CA PRO A 110 9.13 -16.51 10.23
C PRO A 110 10.08 -17.36 9.39
N ALA A 111 11.39 -17.36 9.71
CA ALA A 111 12.38 -18.16 8.99
C ALA A 111 11.98 -19.64 8.93
N LYS A 112 11.46 -20.21 10.03
CA LYS A 112 10.95 -21.60 10.09
C LYS A 112 9.70 -21.87 9.23
N SER A 113 9.10 -20.82 8.68
CA SER A 113 7.92 -20.90 7.79
C SER A 113 8.23 -20.43 6.37
N GLY A 114 9.50 -20.43 5.98
CA GLY A 114 9.97 -20.06 4.64
C GLY A 114 10.35 -18.59 4.49
N GLY A 115 10.47 -17.83 5.59
CA GLY A 115 11.07 -16.50 5.58
C GLY A 115 12.51 -16.57 5.07
N GLY A 116 12.89 -15.66 4.19
CA GLY A 116 14.21 -15.59 3.56
C GLY A 116 14.45 -16.57 2.41
N GLU A 117 13.56 -17.53 2.16
CA GLU A 117 13.73 -18.57 1.17
C GLU A 117 13.13 -18.17 -0.19
N LEU A 118 13.97 -18.00 -1.21
CA LEU A 118 13.55 -17.81 -2.60
C LEU A 118 13.54 -19.16 -3.32
N SER A 119 12.37 -19.75 -3.47
CA SER A 119 12.18 -20.99 -4.22
C SER A 119 12.26 -20.77 -5.75
N SER A 120 12.46 -21.86 -6.51
CA SER A 120 12.35 -21.82 -7.98
C SER A 120 10.94 -21.38 -8.40
N GLY A 121 10.85 -20.52 -9.42
CA GLY A 121 9.60 -19.98 -9.94
C GLY A 121 9.80 -18.69 -10.71
N LEU A 122 8.67 -18.08 -11.12
CA LEU A 122 8.68 -16.86 -11.96
C LEU A 122 9.41 -15.68 -11.29
N LEU A 123 9.30 -15.53 -9.97
CA LEU A 123 9.99 -14.46 -9.26
C LEU A 123 11.50 -14.67 -9.27
N LYS A 124 11.97 -15.91 -9.02
CA LYS A 124 13.40 -16.23 -9.09
C LYS A 124 13.95 -16.01 -10.49
N GLU A 125 13.26 -16.49 -11.52
CA GLU A 125 13.66 -16.28 -12.92
C GLU A 125 13.74 -14.79 -13.27
N ALA A 126 12.78 -14.00 -12.82
CA ALA A 126 12.77 -12.55 -13.03
C ALA A 126 13.90 -11.84 -12.26
N ILE A 127 14.19 -12.26 -11.02
CA ILE A 127 15.31 -11.73 -10.24
C ILE A 127 16.65 -12.07 -10.93
N ASP A 128 16.83 -13.31 -11.35
CA ASP A 128 18.06 -13.75 -12.04
C ASP A 128 18.27 -12.98 -13.35
N ARG A 129 17.19 -12.79 -14.12
CA ARG A 129 17.21 -12.02 -15.38
C ARG A 129 17.56 -10.54 -15.16
N ASP A 130 16.92 -9.87 -14.17
CA ASP A 130 16.98 -8.40 -14.05
C ASP A 130 18.11 -7.95 -13.10
N PHE A 131 18.52 -8.78 -12.15
CA PHE A 131 19.54 -8.48 -11.14
C PHE A 131 20.74 -9.42 -11.13
N GLY A 132 20.71 -10.50 -11.93
CA GLY A 132 21.75 -11.51 -12.03
C GLY A 132 21.68 -12.59 -10.94
N SER A 133 21.21 -12.26 -9.76
CA SER A 133 21.03 -13.19 -8.63
C SER A 133 20.24 -12.53 -7.50
N LEU A 134 19.85 -13.33 -6.49
CA LEU A 134 19.25 -12.80 -5.26
C LEU A 134 20.22 -11.86 -4.52
N ASP A 135 21.52 -12.19 -4.47
CA ASP A 135 22.52 -11.32 -3.83
C ASP A 135 22.73 -10.02 -4.62
N GLY A 136 22.64 -10.08 -5.95
CA GLY A 136 22.64 -8.91 -6.81
C GLY A 136 21.43 -7.99 -6.53
N LEU A 137 20.25 -8.57 -6.36
CA LEU A 137 19.05 -7.84 -5.91
C LEU A 137 19.27 -7.20 -4.55
N LYS A 138 19.67 -7.99 -3.52
CA LYS A 138 19.88 -7.52 -2.14
C LYS A 138 20.86 -6.35 -2.11
N THR A 139 21.99 -6.46 -2.81
CA THR A 139 23.02 -5.42 -2.87
C THR A 139 22.47 -4.11 -3.46
N LYS A 140 21.79 -4.17 -4.60
CA LYS A 140 21.22 -2.99 -5.26
C LYS A 140 20.08 -2.40 -4.43
N PHE A 141 19.23 -3.24 -3.89
CA PHE A 141 18.09 -2.82 -3.08
C PHE A 141 18.56 -2.09 -1.81
N ASN A 142 19.49 -2.69 -1.06
CA ASN A 142 20.03 -2.08 0.16
C ASN A 142 20.73 -0.76 -0.11
N ALA A 143 21.45 -0.62 -1.23
CA ALA A 143 22.07 0.64 -1.63
C ALA A 143 21.01 1.73 -1.91
N GLN A 144 19.92 1.39 -2.59
CA GLN A 144 18.86 2.36 -2.90
C GLN A 144 18.08 2.80 -1.66
N ILE A 145 17.69 1.86 -0.78
CA ILE A 145 16.95 2.24 0.44
C ILE A 145 17.83 2.99 1.45
N ALA A 146 19.13 2.71 1.48
CA ALA A 146 20.08 3.45 2.32
C ALA A 146 20.22 4.91 1.86
N ALA A 147 20.05 5.19 0.58
CA ALA A 147 20.12 6.54 0.00
C ALA A 147 18.85 7.39 0.23
N ILE A 148 17.77 6.82 0.76
CA ILE A 148 16.55 7.57 1.08
C ILE A 148 16.90 8.63 2.12
N GLN A 149 16.60 9.90 1.78
CA GLN A 149 16.74 11.03 2.68
C GLN A 149 15.43 11.23 3.45
N GLY A 150 15.51 11.14 4.79
CA GLY A 150 14.32 11.14 5.63
C GLY A 150 13.64 9.75 5.68
N SER A 151 12.33 9.76 5.81
CA SER A 151 11.51 8.55 5.90
C SER A 151 10.99 8.10 4.54
N GLY A 152 10.88 6.80 4.33
CA GLY A 152 10.38 6.27 3.07
C GLY A 152 10.38 4.75 3.03
N TRP A 153 10.05 4.21 1.87
CA TRP A 153 9.96 2.79 1.60
C TRP A 153 10.80 2.37 0.40
N GLY A 154 11.34 1.17 0.45
CA GLY A 154 11.92 0.51 -0.71
C GLY A 154 11.01 -0.60 -1.22
N TRP A 155 10.91 -0.72 -2.53
CA TRP A 155 10.01 -1.67 -3.19
C TRP A 155 10.73 -2.46 -4.27
N LEU A 156 10.57 -3.77 -4.28
CA LEU A 156 10.72 -4.57 -5.49
C LEU A 156 9.37 -4.52 -6.22
N GLY A 157 9.30 -3.81 -7.34
CA GLY A 157 8.10 -3.59 -8.13
C GLY A 157 8.17 -4.32 -9.47
N TYR A 158 7.05 -4.86 -9.93
CA TYR A 158 6.91 -5.32 -11.30
C TYR A 158 6.36 -4.19 -12.16
N ASN A 159 7.06 -3.87 -13.22
CA ASN A 159 6.64 -2.87 -14.20
C ASN A 159 5.86 -3.54 -15.33
N PRO A 160 4.53 -3.36 -15.41
CA PRO A 160 3.72 -4.02 -16.42
C PRO A 160 4.00 -3.54 -17.84
N SER A 161 4.52 -2.33 -18.01
CA SER A 161 4.84 -1.77 -19.33
C SER A 161 6.10 -2.37 -19.95
N THR A 162 7.08 -2.76 -19.13
CA THR A 162 8.37 -3.32 -19.59
C THR A 162 8.49 -4.83 -19.34
N GLY A 163 7.65 -5.39 -18.49
CA GLY A 163 7.72 -6.78 -18.05
C GLY A 163 8.91 -7.09 -17.14
N LYS A 164 9.57 -6.05 -16.58
CA LYS A 164 10.77 -6.16 -15.75
C LYS A 164 10.47 -5.90 -14.26
N LEU A 165 11.41 -6.31 -13.43
CA LEU A 165 11.46 -5.94 -12.02
C LEU A 165 12.34 -4.70 -11.87
N ASP A 166 11.83 -3.73 -11.11
CA ASP A 166 12.55 -2.51 -10.77
C ASP A 166 12.62 -2.36 -9.25
N ILE A 167 13.70 -1.72 -8.76
CA ILE A 167 13.77 -1.25 -7.38
C ILE A 167 13.32 0.20 -7.39
N VAL A 168 12.26 0.49 -6.62
CA VAL A 168 11.66 1.82 -6.55
C VAL A 168 11.62 2.28 -5.09
N THR A 169 11.86 3.55 -4.84
CA THR A 169 11.69 4.14 -3.52
C THR A 169 10.54 5.14 -3.51
N THR A 170 9.79 5.17 -2.42
CA THR A 170 8.73 6.17 -2.20
C THR A 170 9.01 6.95 -0.92
N ALA A 171 8.71 8.26 -0.95
CA ALA A 171 8.92 9.13 0.19
C ALA A 171 7.79 9.00 1.22
N ASN A 172 8.11 9.17 2.47
CA ASN A 172 7.13 9.14 3.56
C ASN A 172 6.24 7.89 3.52
N GLN A 173 4.92 8.09 3.44
CA GLN A 173 3.94 7.00 3.30
C GLN A 173 3.35 6.92 1.89
N ASP A 174 3.95 7.59 0.90
CA ASP A 174 3.45 7.52 -0.48
C ASP A 174 3.42 6.05 -0.96
N PRO A 175 2.27 5.56 -1.44
CA PRO A 175 2.16 4.19 -1.92
C PRO A 175 2.84 4.03 -3.28
N LEU A 176 3.34 2.83 -3.58
CA LEU A 176 3.86 2.50 -4.91
C LEU A 176 2.71 2.37 -5.92
N LEU A 177 2.52 3.39 -6.76
CA LEU A 177 1.45 3.41 -7.77
C LEU A 177 1.94 3.11 -9.19
N SER A 178 3.23 3.29 -9.46
CA SER A 178 3.82 3.12 -10.80
C SER A 178 4.09 1.66 -11.18
N HIS A 179 4.15 0.76 -10.20
CA HIS A 179 4.50 -0.65 -10.35
C HIS A 179 3.55 -1.50 -9.49
N VAL A 180 3.47 -2.79 -9.80
CA VAL A 180 2.83 -3.74 -8.88
C VAL A 180 3.81 -4.07 -7.76
N PRO A 181 3.51 -3.74 -6.48
CA PRO A 181 4.41 -4.00 -5.36
C PRO A 181 4.51 -5.49 -5.08
N LEU A 182 5.71 -6.06 -5.21
CA LEU A 182 5.97 -7.46 -4.91
C LEU A 182 6.48 -7.65 -3.49
N ILE A 183 7.49 -6.86 -3.11
CA ILE A 183 8.12 -6.85 -1.78
C ILE A 183 8.36 -5.40 -1.40
N GLY A 184 7.98 -5.00 -0.19
CA GLY A 184 8.25 -3.69 0.38
C GLY A 184 9.06 -3.80 1.65
N ILE A 185 10.01 -2.89 1.86
CA ILE A 185 10.78 -2.74 3.10
C ILE A 185 10.59 -1.33 3.63
N ASP A 186 10.15 -1.26 4.88
CA ASP A 186 9.99 0.01 5.59
C ASP A 186 11.35 0.53 6.04
N ALA A 187 11.72 1.73 5.59
CA ALA A 187 12.96 2.42 5.96
C ALA A 187 12.75 3.55 6.98
N TRP A 188 11.55 3.68 7.55
CA TRP A 188 11.29 4.58 8.67
C TRP A 188 12.01 4.14 9.93
N GLU A 189 12.42 5.07 10.78
CA GLU A 189 13.11 4.74 12.04
C GLU A 189 12.26 3.89 12.98
N HIS A 190 10.94 4.05 12.98
CA HIS A 190 10.06 3.23 13.81
C HIS A 190 10.13 1.73 13.49
N ALA A 191 10.56 1.36 12.28
CA ALA A 191 10.68 -0.03 11.86
C ALA A 191 11.94 -0.72 12.42
N PHE A 192 12.95 0.05 12.89
CA PHE A 192 14.23 -0.55 13.25
C PHE A 192 14.94 0.09 14.46
N TYR A 193 14.68 1.36 14.80
CA TYR A 193 15.53 2.13 15.72
C TYR A 193 15.63 1.55 17.12
N LEU A 194 14.59 0.93 17.66
CA LEU A 194 14.64 0.31 18.99
C LEU A 194 15.67 -0.82 19.08
N GLN A 195 15.88 -1.57 18.02
CA GLN A 195 16.80 -2.71 17.96
C GLN A 195 18.15 -2.32 17.37
N TYR A 196 18.16 -1.65 16.24
CA TYR A 196 19.35 -1.37 15.44
C TYR A 196 19.95 0.02 15.66
N LYS A 197 19.28 0.88 16.43
CA LYS A 197 19.71 2.26 16.71
C LYS A 197 20.01 3.02 15.40
N ASN A 198 21.14 3.68 15.32
CA ASN A 198 21.59 4.42 14.15
C ASN A 198 22.26 3.54 13.06
N VAL A 199 22.35 2.21 13.29
CA VAL A 199 22.98 1.28 12.32
C VAL A 199 21.90 0.69 11.40
N LYS A 200 21.27 1.55 10.61
CA LYS A 200 20.19 1.19 9.67
C LYS A 200 20.60 0.08 8.70
N ALA A 201 21.89 0.00 8.33
CA ALA A 201 22.41 -1.03 7.43
C ALA A 201 22.26 -2.46 7.98
N ASP A 202 22.35 -2.65 9.30
CA ASP A 202 22.18 -3.96 9.92
C ASP A 202 20.72 -4.44 9.82
N TYR A 203 19.76 -3.52 10.01
CA TYR A 203 18.34 -3.82 9.75
C TYR A 203 18.11 -4.22 8.30
N PHE A 204 18.65 -3.48 7.33
CA PHE A 204 18.51 -3.80 5.91
C PHE A 204 19.16 -5.13 5.51
N LYS A 205 20.14 -5.59 6.26
CA LYS A 205 20.72 -6.92 6.10
C LYS A 205 19.83 -8.00 6.73
N ALA A 206 19.39 -7.78 7.96
CA ALA A 206 18.66 -8.78 8.73
C ALA A 206 17.23 -9.03 8.19
N ILE A 207 16.56 -8.03 7.63
CA ILE A 207 15.18 -8.18 7.16
C ILE A 207 15.04 -9.21 6.03
N TRP A 208 16.09 -9.43 5.22
CA TRP A 208 16.06 -10.44 4.17
C TRP A 208 15.87 -11.85 4.65
N ASP A 209 16.23 -12.15 5.90
CA ASP A 209 16.07 -13.48 6.51
C ASP A 209 14.61 -13.80 6.84
N VAL A 210 13.73 -12.80 6.80
CA VAL A 210 12.29 -12.94 7.06
C VAL A 210 11.43 -12.46 5.89
N ILE A 211 12.00 -12.12 4.73
CA ILE A 211 11.21 -11.78 3.55
C ILE A 211 10.42 -12.99 3.05
N ASN A 212 9.13 -12.83 2.87
CA ASN A 212 8.21 -13.83 2.31
C ASN A 212 8.21 -13.75 0.77
N PHE A 213 9.18 -14.38 0.14
CA PHE A 213 9.28 -14.42 -1.33
C PHE A 213 8.08 -15.12 -1.99
N ARG A 214 7.38 -16.01 -1.28
CA ARG A 214 6.17 -16.67 -1.78
C ARG A 214 5.07 -15.64 -2.09
N THR A 215 4.84 -14.70 -1.20
CA THR A 215 3.89 -13.60 -1.46
C THR A 215 4.30 -12.77 -2.67
N GLY A 216 5.59 -12.48 -2.83
CA GLY A 216 6.12 -11.80 -4.02
C GLY A 216 5.86 -12.59 -5.31
N GLU A 217 6.07 -13.89 -5.29
CA GLU A 217 5.78 -14.81 -6.40
C GLU A 217 4.28 -14.81 -6.77
N GLU A 218 3.40 -14.85 -5.78
CA GLU A 218 1.94 -14.83 -5.97
C GLU A 218 1.48 -13.51 -6.60
N ARG A 219 1.99 -12.38 -6.12
CA ARG A 219 1.69 -11.05 -6.68
C ARG A 219 2.20 -10.92 -8.13
N LEU A 220 3.39 -11.45 -8.42
CA LEU A 220 3.91 -11.47 -9.78
C LEU A 220 3.05 -12.32 -10.72
N LYS A 221 2.60 -13.49 -10.27
CA LYS A 221 1.68 -14.35 -11.05
C LYS A 221 0.36 -13.66 -11.33
N GLN A 222 -0.17 -12.92 -10.37
CA GLN A 222 -1.41 -12.15 -10.55
C GLN A 222 -1.23 -10.98 -11.52
N ALA A 223 -0.09 -10.29 -11.47
CA ALA A 223 0.21 -9.14 -12.32
C ALA A 223 0.45 -9.52 -13.78
N LYS A 224 0.75 -10.79 -14.07
CA LYS A 224 0.99 -11.30 -15.43
C LYS A 224 -0.23 -11.97 -16.08
N LYS A 225 -1.36 -12.06 -15.37
CA LYS A 225 -2.64 -12.52 -15.93
C LYS A 225 -3.33 -11.43 -16.73
#